data_06cf3f466aaa0c3f6d43acdffb3f8878
#
_entry.id   06cf3f466aaa0c3f6d43acdffb3f8878
#
_cell.length_a   1.000
_cell.length_b   1.000
_cell.length_c   1.000
_cell.angle_alpha   90.00
_cell.angle_beta   90.00
_cell.angle_gamma   90.00
#
_symmetry.space_group_name_H-M   'P 1'
#
loop_
_entity.id
_entity.type
_entity.pdbx_description
1 polymer ?
#
loop_
_entity_poly.entity_id
_entity_poly.type
_entity_poly.pdbx_seq_one_letter_code
_entity_poly.pdbx_strand_id
1 'polypeptide(L)'
;TAMSRKVIEFDGVGKQYVLGTFGTGTLSQDLNRWWARVRGKEDPYLKIGEVNDRTKKGDSRFVWALKDISFSVEQGDVVGIIGKNGAGKSTLLKILSRVTSPTVGSIKVKGRIASLLEVGTGFHPEMTGRENIYMNGSIMGMTRSEITRKLDEIVDFAGVEKYLDTPVKRYSSGMIVRLGFAIAAHLDPEILVVDEVLAVGDAEFQKKAIGKMHDVANGEGRTV
;
A
#
# COMPACT_ATOMS: atom_id res chain seq x y z
N THR A 1 19.83 -8.45 26.28
CA THR A 1 18.43 -8.23 25.82
C THR A 1 18.47 -7.07 24.86
N ALA A 2 18.50 -7.34 23.55
CA ALA A 2 18.39 -6.30 22.53
C ALA A 2 17.03 -5.62 22.74
N MET A 3 17.03 -4.31 22.93
CA MET A 3 15.80 -3.52 22.96
C MET A 3 15.14 -3.66 21.58
N SER A 4 14.02 -4.37 21.53
CA SER A 4 13.22 -4.48 20.33
C SER A 4 12.80 -3.09 19.88
N ARG A 5 13.08 -2.77 18.61
CA ARG A 5 12.84 -1.43 18.05
C ARG A 5 11.50 -1.43 17.32
N LYS A 6 10.53 -0.69 17.85
CA LYS A 6 9.27 -0.45 17.14
C LYS A 6 9.55 0.23 15.80
N VAL A 7 9.08 -0.37 14.72
CA VAL A 7 9.20 0.14 13.34
C VAL A 7 7.88 0.67 12.80
N ILE A 8 6.75 0.16 13.31
CA ILE A 8 5.41 0.67 12.99
C ILE A 8 4.65 0.89 14.29
N GLU A 9 3.96 2.01 14.42
CA GLU A 9 3.08 2.30 15.54
C GLU A 9 1.80 2.97 15.03
N PHE A 10 0.66 2.32 15.26
CA PHE A 10 -0.68 2.85 15.04
C PHE A 10 -1.22 3.35 16.38
N ASP A 11 -1.77 4.55 16.41
CA ASP A 11 -2.30 5.19 17.61
C ASP A 11 -3.69 5.78 17.32
N GLY A 12 -4.75 5.10 17.79
CA GLY A 12 -6.12 5.50 17.64
C GLY A 12 -6.59 5.70 16.19
N VAL A 13 -6.03 4.93 15.25
CA VAL A 13 -6.27 5.15 13.82
C VAL A 13 -7.69 4.80 13.42
N GLY A 14 -8.37 5.77 12.80
CA GLY A 14 -9.67 5.58 12.18
C GLY A 14 -9.71 6.13 10.77
N LYS A 15 -10.47 5.47 9.90
CA LYS A 15 -10.74 5.93 8.53
C LYS A 15 -12.22 5.89 8.25
N GLN A 16 -12.74 7.04 7.89
CA GLN A 16 -14.13 7.24 7.51
C GLN A 16 -14.24 7.58 6.03
N TYR A 17 -15.21 6.99 5.36
CA TYR A 17 -15.57 7.32 3.99
C TYR A 17 -16.98 7.89 3.92
N VAL A 18 -17.19 8.81 2.97
CA VAL A 18 -18.49 9.36 2.66
C VAL A 18 -19.13 8.50 1.59
N LEU A 19 -20.35 8.00 1.85
CA LEU A 19 -21.14 7.25 0.89
C LEU A 19 -21.99 8.22 0.04
N GLY A 20 -22.04 7.97 -1.26
CA GLY A 20 -22.85 8.74 -2.22
C GLY A 20 -22.02 9.63 -3.13
N THR A 21 -22.65 10.10 -4.20
CA THR A 21 -22.06 11.07 -5.12
C THR A 21 -21.91 12.41 -4.39
N PHE A 22 -20.76 13.06 -4.56
CA PHE A 22 -20.56 14.44 -4.12
C PHE A 22 -21.57 15.33 -4.85
N GLY A 23 -22.77 15.47 -4.26
CA GLY A 23 -23.65 16.58 -4.60
C GLY A 23 -22.96 17.85 -4.13
N THR A 24 -22.91 18.86 -4.98
CA THR A 24 -22.40 20.20 -4.68
C THR A 24 -22.97 20.66 -3.35
N GLY A 25 -22.17 20.53 -2.28
CA GLY A 25 -22.52 21.07 -0.97
C GLY A 25 -22.76 22.56 -1.13
N THR A 26 -23.88 23.05 -0.62
CA THR A 26 -24.19 24.47 -0.68
C THR A 26 -23.06 25.24 0.01
N LEU A 27 -22.62 26.36 -0.57
CA LEU A 27 -21.58 27.26 -0.03
C LEU A 27 -21.74 27.54 1.47
N SER A 28 -22.99 27.49 1.98
CA SER A 28 -23.31 27.64 3.39
C SER A 28 -22.79 26.50 4.29
N GLN A 29 -22.68 25.27 3.77
CA GLN A 29 -22.14 24.12 4.52
C GLN A 29 -20.61 24.19 4.63
N ASP A 30 -19.95 24.64 3.57
CA ASP A 30 -18.48 24.81 3.57
C ASP A 30 -18.09 25.99 4.49
N LEU A 31 -18.89 27.05 4.52
CA LEU A 31 -18.70 28.18 5.43
C LEU A 31 -18.86 27.77 6.89
N ASN A 32 -19.88 26.94 7.20
CA ASN A 32 -20.12 26.44 8.56
C ASN A 32 -19.01 25.48 9.02
N ARG A 33 -18.47 24.65 8.13
CA ARG A 33 -17.31 23.79 8.42
C ARG A 33 -16.05 24.63 8.70
N TRP A 34 -15.82 25.66 7.89
CA TRP A 34 -14.71 26.57 8.10
C TRP A 34 -14.82 27.29 9.44
N TRP A 35 -16.00 27.80 9.79
CA TRP A 35 -16.26 28.45 11.07
C TRP A 35 -16.11 27.53 12.28
N ALA A 36 -16.57 26.29 12.18
CA ALA A 36 -16.37 25.29 13.23
C ALA A 36 -14.88 24.99 13.45
N ARG A 37 -14.12 24.84 12.36
CA ARG A 37 -12.67 24.60 12.41
C ARG A 37 -11.89 25.77 13.02
N VAL A 38 -12.23 27.01 12.67
CA VAL A 38 -11.63 28.23 13.24
C VAL A 38 -11.91 28.37 14.75
N ARG A 39 -13.05 27.88 15.21
CA ARG A 39 -13.44 27.91 16.63
C ARG A 39 -12.97 26.68 17.43
N GLY A 40 -12.18 25.78 16.85
CA GLY A 40 -11.71 24.56 17.51
C GLY A 40 -12.81 23.58 17.91
N LYS A 41 -14.01 23.70 17.30
CA LYS A 41 -15.12 22.76 17.51
C LYS A 41 -15.06 21.65 16.47
N GLU A 42 -15.49 20.45 16.87
CA GLU A 42 -15.68 19.33 15.94
C GLU A 42 -16.62 19.72 14.79
N ASP A 43 -16.38 19.17 13.60
CA ASP A 43 -17.20 19.41 12.42
C ASP A 43 -18.67 19.09 12.75
N PRO A 44 -19.61 20.05 12.72
CA PRO A 44 -21.01 19.82 13.10
C PRO A 44 -21.73 18.83 12.18
N TYR A 45 -21.13 18.49 11.05
CA TYR A 45 -21.63 17.49 10.09
C TYR A 45 -20.94 16.12 10.23
N LEU A 46 -19.98 15.97 11.14
CA LEU A 46 -19.42 14.69 11.57
C LEU A 46 -20.43 13.96 12.47
N LYS A 47 -21.47 13.40 11.88
CA LYS A 47 -22.29 12.41 12.59
C LYS A 47 -21.45 11.15 12.74
N ILE A 48 -21.47 10.55 13.94
CA ILE A 48 -20.85 9.27 14.24
C ILE A 48 -21.38 8.25 13.23
N GLY A 49 -20.51 7.83 12.27
CA GLY A 49 -20.89 6.87 11.24
C GLY A 49 -21.10 5.48 11.83
N GLU A 50 -22.00 4.73 11.24
CA GLU A 50 -22.23 3.33 11.61
C GLU A 50 -21.04 2.46 11.23
N VAL A 51 -20.79 1.40 12.03
CA VAL A 51 -19.84 0.35 11.69
C VAL A 51 -20.31 -0.34 10.41
N ASN A 52 -19.41 -0.65 9.49
CA ASN A 52 -19.72 -1.27 8.20
C ASN A 52 -20.34 -2.67 8.36
N ASP A 53 -21.62 -2.71 8.70
CA ASP A 53 -22.43 -3.92 8.74
C ASP A 53 -23.25 -4.01 7.45
N ARG A 54 -22.86 -4.93 6.55
CA ARG A 54 -23.51 -5.15 5.24
C ARG A 54 -24.96 -5.60 5.33
N THR A 55 -25.43 -5.99 6.51
CA THR A 55 -26.79 -6.52 6.74
C THR A 55 -27.82 -5.43 7.09
N LYS A 56 -27.38 -4.21 7.39
CA LYS A 56 -28.25 -3.11 7.76
C LYS A 56 -28.15 -1.95 6.80
N LYS A 57 -29.26 -1.48 6.25
CA LYS A 57 -29.36 -0.18 5.57
C LYS A 57 -29.24 0.92 6.64
N GLY A 58 -28.02 1.46 6.79
CA GLY A 58 -27.81 2.62 7.64
C GLY A 58 -28.26 3.91 6.96
N ASP A 59 -28.83 4.82 7.71
CA ASP A 59 -29.24 6.16 7.23
C ASP A 59 -28.08 7.17 7.19
N SER A 60 -26.89 6.73 7.59
CA SER A 60 -25.71 7.57 7.67
C SER A 60 -24.95 7.61 6.31
N ARG A 61 -24.65 8.84 5.85
CA ARG A 61 -23.76 9.06 4.70
C ARG A 61 -22.29 8.69 4.95
N PHE A 62 -21.96 8.35 6.18
CA PHE A 62 -20.58 8.07 6.62
C PHE A 62 -20.45 6.63 7.07
N VAL A 63 -19.39 5.98 6.63
CA VAL A 63 -19.05 4.61 7.03
C VAL A 63 -17.61 4.58 7.55
N TRP A 64 -17.41 4.01 8.72
CA TRP A 64 -16.10 3.74 9.27
C TRP A 64 -15.54 2.46 8.63
N ALA A 65 -14.48 2.60 7.83
CA ALA A 65 -13.72 1.45 7.34
C ALA A 65 -12.76 0.92 8.40
N LEU A 66 -12.23 1.82 9.25
CA LEU A 66 -11.39 1.53 10.40
C LEU A 66 -11.83 2.39 11.57
N LYS A 67 -11.82 1.84 12.78
CA LYS A 67 -12.19 2.58 13.99
C LYS A 67 -11.28 2.17 15.14
N ASP A 68 -10.59 3.15 15.73
CA ASP A 68 -9.76 3.02 16.93
C ASP A 68 -8.75 1.85 16.86
N ILE A 69 -7.95 1.85 15.79
CA ILE A 69 -6.92 0.82 15.59
C ILE A 69 -5.63 1.29 16.24
N SER A 70 -5.17 0.52 17.25
CA SER A 70 -3.92 0.78 17.97
C SER A 70 -3.13 -0.50 18.13
N PHE A 71 -1.94 -0.54 17.57
CA PHE A 71 -0.96 -1.62 17.75
C PHE A 71 0.44 -1.16 17.33
N SER A 72 1.46 -1.94 17.66
CA SER A 72 2.82 -1.69 17.22
C SER A 72 3.44 -2.97 16.65
N VAL A 73 4.37 -2.80 15.71
CA VAL A 73 5.15 -3.86 15.08
C VAL A 73 6.62 -3.59 15.35
N GLU A 74 7.33 -4.63 15.73
CA GLU A 74 8.76 -4.58 16.02
C GLU A 74 9.58 -4.95 14.78
N GLN A 75 10.84 -4.56 14.78
CA GLN A 75 11.74 -4.89 13.67
C GLN A 75 11.92 -6.40 13.57
N GLY A 76 11.71 -6.96 12.38
CA GLY A 76 11.82 -8.40 12.13
C GLY A 76 10.52 -9.17 12.33
N ASP A 77 9.43 -8.54 12.77
CA ASP A 77 8.14 -9.21 12.90
C ASP A 77 7.54 -9.55 11.54
N VAL A 78 6.84 -10.69 11.48
CA VAL A 78 5.95 -11.08 10.38
C VAL A 78 4.52 -11.01 10.88
N VAL A 79 3.75 -10.04 10.38
CA VAL A 79 2.41 -9.74 10.86
C VAL A 79 1.36 -10.10 9.83
N GLY A 80 0.48 -11.05 10.16
CA GLY A 80 -0.67 -11.41 9.33
C GLY A 80 -1.94 -10.65 9.73
N ILE A 81 -2.58 -9.97 8.78
CA ILE A 81 -3.85 -9.27 8.99
C ILE A 81 -4.99 -10.12 8.46
N ILE A 82 -5.79 -10.68 9.36
CA ILE A 82 -6.89 -11.60 9.04
C ILE A 82 -8.23 -10.91 9.31
N GLY A 83 -9.20 -11.11 8.43
CA GLY A 83 -10.55 -10.59 8.60
C GLY A 83 -11.44 -10.86 7.38
N LYS A 84 -12.74 -10.73 7.57
CA LYS A 84 -13.74 -10.88 6.48
C LYS A 84 -13.53 -9.84 5.38
N ASN A 85 -14.04 -10.12 4.18
CA ASN A 85 -14.06 -9.14 3.09
C ASN A 85 -14.85 -7.90 3.52
N GLY A 86 -14.24 -6.70 3.36
CA GLY A 86 -14.80 -5.44 3.82
C GLY A 86 -14.49 -5.09 5.29
N ALA A 87 -13.68 -5.87 5.99
CA ALA A 87 -13.26 -5.56 7.37
C ALA A 87 -12.24 -4.41 7.47
N GLY A 88 -11.84 -3.79 6.36
CA GLY A 88 -10.90 -2.67 6.37
C GLY A 88 -9.43 -3.03 6.15
N LYS A 89 -9.08 -4.31 5.91
CA LYS A 89 -7.70 -4.76 5.71
C LYS A 89 -6.94 -3.93 4.66
N SER A 90 -7.47 -3.84 3.45
CA SER A 90 -6.86 -3.06 2.37
C SER A 90 -6.82 -1.57 2.68
N THR A 91 -7.77 -1.03 3.47
CA THR A 91 -7.73 0.36 3.93
C THR A 91 -6.57 0.58 4.89
N LEU A 92 -6.35 -0.35 5.82
CA LEU A 92 -5.23 -0.29 6.77
C LEU A 92 -3.89 -0.30 6.03
N LEU A 93 -3.72 -1.22 5.06
CA LEU A 93 -2.52 -1.32 4.25
C LEU A 93 -2.30 -0.06 3.39
N LYS A 94 -3.36 0.52 2.81
CA LYS A 94 -3.28 1.80 2.06
C LYS A 94 -2.85 2.97 2.92
N ILE A 95 -3.27 3.02 4.19
CA ILE A 95 -2.82 4.05 5.12
C ILE A 95 -1.34 3.82 5.47
N LEU A 96 -0.93 2.59 5.76
CA LEU A 96 0.46 2.22 6.03
C LEU A 96 1.37 2.59 4.86
N SER A 97 0.94 2.29 3.64
CA SER A 97 1.67 2.61 2.39
C SER A 97 1.57 4.08 1.97
N ARG A 98 0.95 4.94 2.78
CA ARG A 98 0.76 6.39 2.54
C ARG A 98 -0.06 6.74 1.28
N VAL A 99 -0.82 5.78 0.76
CA VAL A 99 -1.76 5.99 -0.36
C VAL A 99 -2.95 6.84 0.08
N THR A 100 -3.37 6.71 1.35
CA THR A 100 -4.43 7.53 1.95
C THR A 100 -4.07 7.89 3.38
N SER A 101 -4.53 9.05 3.85
CA SER A 101 -4.32 9.48 5.22
C SER A 101 -5.42 8.95 6.15
N PRO A 102 -5.15 8.71 7.43
CA PRO A 102 -6.19 8.43 8.41
C PRO A 102 -7.12 9.64 8.60
N THR A 103 -8.37 9.41 9.00
CA THR A 103 -9.31 10.48 9.36
C THR A 103 -9.04 10.97 10.78
N VAL A 104 -8.72 10.04 11.68
CA VAL A 104 -8.33 10.29 13.07
C VAL A 104 -7.16 9.40 13.45
N GLY A 105 -6.43 9.78 14.50
CA GLY A 105 -5.26 9.06 14.97
C GLY A 105 -3.99 9.33 14.15
N SER A 106 -2.93 8.62 14.46
CA SER A 106 -1.63 8.79 13.80
C SER A 106 -0.92 7.46 13.56
N ILE A 107 -0.07 7.45 12.52
CA ILE A 107 0.82 6.33 12.23
C ILE A 107 2.24 6.83 12.19
N LYS A 108 3.11 6.17 12.93
CA LYS A 108 4.56 6.41 12.89
C LYS A 108 5.25 5.21 12.27
N VAL A 109 6.11 5.45 11.29
CA VAL A 109 6.88 4.42 10.62
C VAL A 109 8.34 4.83 10.59
N LYS A 110 9.22 3.89 10.90
CA LYS A 110 10.68 4.04 10.83
C LYS A 110 11.22 3.04 9.82
N GLY A 111 11.87 3.55 8.79
CA GLY A 111 12.43 2.75 7.72
C GLY A 111 11.73 2.93 6.37
N ARG A 112 12.29 2.30 5.35
CA ARG A 112 11.77 2.32 3.98
C ARG A 112 10.65 1.29 3.85
N ILE A 113 9.48 1.72 3.37
CA ILE A 113 8.35 0.85 3.08
C ILE A 113 8.35 0.51 1.61
N ALA A 114 8.26 -0.76 1.26
CA ALA A 114 7.84 -1.21 -0.06
C ALA A 114 6.44 -1.82 0.04
N SER A 115 5.57 -1.41 -0.87
CA SER A 115 4.20 -1.91 -0.94
C SER A 115 3.97 -2.65 -2.24
N LEU A 116 3.51 -3.89 -2.14
CA LEU A 116 3.07 -4.69 -3.29
C LEU A 116 1.61 -4.43 -3.67
N LEU A 117 0.92 -3.52 -2.98
CA LEU A 117 -0.46 -3.13 -3.28
C LEU A 117 -0.63 -2.53 -4.68
N GLU A 118 0.42 -1.90 -5.19
CA GLU A 118 0.40 -1.14 -6.44
C GLU A 118 1.33 -1.72 -7.50
N VAL A 119 1.61 -3.03 -7.41
CA VAL A 119 2.47 -3.73 -8.38
C VAL A 119 1.92 -3.56 -9.80
N GLY A 120 2.74 -3.00 -10.68
CA GLY A 120 2.39 -2.73 -12.08
C GLY A 120 1.61 -1.43 -12.32
N THR A 121 1.25 -0.68 -11.27
CA THR A 121 0.74 0.68 -11.44
C THR A 121 1.90 1.65 -11.69
N GLY A 122 1.66 2.66 -12.51
CA GLY A 122 2.67 3.69 -12.81
C GLY A 122 3.66 3.32 -13.91
N PHE A 123 3.51 2.19 -14.61
CA PHE A 123 4.28 1.93 -15.81
C PHE A 123 3.85 2.86 -16.95
N HIS A 124 4.83 3.48 -17.60
CA HIS A 124 4.57 4.31 -18.77
C HIS A 124 4.50 3.42 -20.02
N PRO A 125 3.37 3.38 -20.73
CA PRO A 125 3.16 2.41 -21.81
C PRO A 125 4.11 2.58 -22.99
N GLU A 126 4.58 3.80 -23.28
CA GLU A 126 5.49 4.10 -24.38
C GLU A 126 6.95 3.83 -24.05
N MET A 127 7.30 3.72 -22.76
CA MET A 127 8.65 3.40 -22.31
C MET A 127 8.91 1.89 -22.38
N THR A 128 10.16 1.52 -22.62
CA THR A 128 10.62 0.14 -22.60
C THR A 128 10.54 -0.46 -21.19
N GLY A 129 10.67 -1.79 -21.09
CA GLY A 129 10.77 -2.46 -19.79
C GLY A 129 11.92 -1.93 -18.95
N ARG A 130 13.08 -1.73 -19.57
CA ARG A 130 14.29 -1.16 -18.96
C ARG A 130 14.02 0.24 -18.38
N GLU A 131 13.46 1.13 -19.15
CA GLU A 131 13.15 2.50 -18.71
C GLU A 131 12.12 2.49 -17.58
N ASN A 132 11.11 1.63 -17.64
CA ASN A 132 10.12 1.45 -16.58
C ASN A 132 10.76 0.89 -15.29
N ILE A 133 11.74 -0.02 -15.37
CA ILE A 133 12.48 -0.50 -14.19
C ILE A 133 13.18 0.67 -13.49
N TYR A 134 13.90 1.53 -14.24
CA TYR A 134 14.56 2.70 -13.66
C TYR A 134 13.57 3.70 -13.09
N MET A 135 12.50 3.99 -13.79
CA MET A 135 11.47 4.94 -13.34
C MET A 135 10.79 4.45 -12.07
N ASN A 136 10.26 3.22 -12.08
CA ASN A 136 9.56 2.67 -10.93
C ASN A 136 10.48 2.40 -9.73
N GLY A 137 11.67 1.87 -9.96
CA GLY A 137 12.68 1.70 -8.92
C GLY A 137 13.01 3.02 -8.22
N SER A 138 13.14 4.12 -9.00
CA SER A 138 13.38 5.46 -8.44
C SER A 138 12.17 5.99 -7.66
N ILE A 139 10.96 5.81 -8.15
CA ILE A 139 9.72 6.18 -7.44
C ILE A 139 9.64 5.45 -6.10
N MET A 140 10.03 4.19 -6.06
CA MET A 140 10.07 3.36 -4.85
C MET A 140 11.28 3.65 -3.95
N GLY A 141 12.15 4.60 -4.31
CA GLY A 141 13.25 5.10 -3.49
C GLY A 141 14.60 4.41 -3.72
N MET A 142 14.78 3.63 -4.80
CA MET A 142 16.10 3.13 -5.21
C MET A 142 16.90 4.24 -5.89
N THR A 143 18.18 4.27 -5.63
CA THR A 143 19.11 5.07 -6.42
C THR A 143 19.37 4.42 -7.80
N ARG A 144 19.76 5.22 -8.79
CA ARG A 144 20.09 4.70 -10.12
C ARG A 144 21.19 3.62 -10.06
N SER A 145 22.15 3.79 -9.18
CA SER A 145 23.25 2.82 -8.98
C SER A 145 22.72 1.48 -8.42
N GLU A 146 21.78 1.51 -7.47
CA GLU A 146 21.13 0.31 -6.93
C GLU A 146 20.35 -0.42 -8.01
N ILE A 147 19.57 0.31 -8.82
CA ILE A 147 18.80 -0.27 -9.91
C ILE A 147 19.75 -0.93 -10.93
N THR A 148 20.82 -0.24 -11.31
CA THR A 148 21.79 -0.79 -12.29
C THR A 148 22.41 -2.09 -11.79
N ARG A 149 22.77 -2.18 -10.51
CA ARG A 149 23.36 -3.42 -9.94
C ARG A 149 22.38 -4.58 -9.91
N LYS A 150 21.09 -4.30 -9.75
CA LYS A 150 20.04 -5.31 -9.62
C LYS A 150 19.26 -5.55 -10.91
N LEU A 151 19.62 -4.85 -11.99
CA LEU A 151 18.87 -4.89 -13.24
C LEU A 151 18.73 -6.31 -13.78
N ASP A 152 19.84 -7.04 -13.87
CA ASP A 152 19.85 -8.40 -14.42
C ASP A 152 19.03 -9.36 -13.54
N GLU A 153 19.12 -9.25 -12.22
CA GLU A 153 18.34 -10.05 -11.27
C GLU A 153 16.83 -9.76 -11.40
N ILE A 154 16.45 -8.47 -11.53
CA ILE A 154 15.06 -8.06 -11.73
C ILE A 154 14.49 -8.62 -13.03
N VAL A 155 15.26 -8.53 -14.11
CA VAL A 155 14.87 -8.97 -15.45
C VAL A 155 14.72 -10.48 -15.51
N ASP A 156 15.71 -11.23 -14.98
CA ASP A 156 15.68 -12.70 -14.89
C ASP A 156 14.50 -13.18 -14.02
N PHE A 157 14.30 -12.53 -12.87
CA PHE A 157 13.17 -12.86 -11.98
C PHE A 157 11.82 -12.68 -12.68
N ALA A 158 11.65 -11.59 -13.43
CA ALA A 158 10.43 -11.30 -14.17
C ALA A 158 10.24 -12.17 -15.42
N GLY A 159 11.33 -12.74 -15.96
CA GLY A 159 11.34 -13.52 -17.20
C GLY A 159 10.99 -12.66 -18.42
N VAL A 160 11.55 -11.46 -18.52
CA VAL A 160 11.27 -10.50 -19.59
C VAL A 160 12.48 -10.10 -20.42
N GLU A 161 13.57 -10.89 -20.38
CA GLU A 161 14.86 -10.57 -21.00
C GLU A 161 14.69 -10.22 -22.49
N LYS A 162 13.92 -11.04 -23.22
CA LYS A 162 13.68 -10.87 -24.66
C LYS A 162 12.90 -9.59 -25.00
N TYR A 163 12.19 -9.04 -24.04
CA TYR A 163 11.30 -7.91 -24.22
C TYR A 163 11.78 -6.63 -23.52
N LEU A 164 12.96 -6.68 -22.88
CA LEU A 164 13.47 -5.62 -22.03
C LEU A 164 13.52 -4.26 -22.72
N ASP A 165 13.91 -4.22 -23.98
CA ASP A 165 14.01 -3.01 -24.79
C ASP A 165 12.78 -2.78 -25.70
N THR A 166 11.66 -3.46 -25.38
CA THR A 166 10.37 -3.30 -26.04
C THR A 166 9.47 -2.41 -25.19
N PRO A 167 8.67 -1.49 -25.80
CA PRO A 167 7.69 -0.69 -25.06
C PRO A 167 6.67 -1.55 -24.31
N VAL A 168 6.39 -1.16 -23.06
CA VAL A 168 5.53 -1.95 -22.14
C VAL A 168 4.07 -2.07 -22.65
N LYS A 169 3.61 -1.17 -23.51
CA LYS A 169 2.31 -1.33 -24.19
C LYS A 169 2.15 -2.64 -24.99
N ARG A 170 3.26 -3.30 -25.31
CA ARG A 170 3.29 -4.61 -26.01
C ARG A 170 3.40 -5.79 -25.04
N TYR A 171 3.52 -5.54 -23.75
CA TYR A 171 3.57 -6.59 -22.74
C TYR A 171 2.16 -7.14 -22.48
N SER A 172 2.09 -8.43 -22.15
CA SER A 172 0.87 -8.98 -21.57
C SER A 172 0.65 -8.43 -20.15
N SER A 173 -0.58 -8.48 -19.67
CA SER A 173 -0.89 -8.09 -18.28
C SER A 173 -0.05 -8.88 -17.27
N GLY A 174 0.16 -10.18 -17.52
CA GLY A 174 1.02 -11.02 -16.69
C GLY A 174 2.48 -10.57 -16.68
N MET A 175 3.04 -10.13 -17.81
CA MET A 175 4.40 -9.58 -17.88
C MET A 175 4.53 -8.29 -17.08
N ILE A 176 3.55 -7.40 -17.17
CA ILE A 176 3.52 -6.14 -16.41
C ILE A 176 3.55 -6.42 -14.91
N VAL A 177 2.71 -7.33 -14.45
CA VAL A 177 2.62 -7.69 -13.04
C VAL A 177 3.90 -8.36 -12.55
N ARG A 178 4.46 -9.32 -13.32
CA ARG A 178 5.72 -9.97 -12.98
C ARG A 178 6.87 -8.97 -12.88
N LEU A 179 6.96 -8.03 -13.82
CA LEU A 179 7.98 -7.00 -13.82
C LEU A 179 7.84 -6.06 -12.61
N GLY A 180 6.62 -5.60 -12.32
CA GLY A 180 6.35 -4.75 -11.16
C GLY A 180 6.70 -5.45 -9.84
N PHE A 181 6.30 -6.73 -9.70
CA PHE A 181 6.67 -7.54 -8.55
C PHE A 181 8.19 -7.73 -8.43
N ALA A 182 8.89 -8.02 -9.52
CA ALA A 182 10.33 -8.17 -9.54
C ALA A 182 11.05 -6.91 -9.03
N ILE A 183 10.61 -5.73 -9.48
CA ILE A 183 11.17 -4.46 -8.99
C ILE A 183 10.96 -4.34 -7.48
N ALA A 184 9.73 -4.54 -7.00
CA ALA A 184 9.40 -4.41 -5.59
C ALA A 184 10.13 -5.42 -4.69
N ALA A 185 10.27 -6.67 -5.15
CA ALA A 185 10.98 -7.73 -4.42
C ALA A 185 12.49 -7.50 -4.30
N HIS A 186 13.08 -6.65 -5.17
CA HIS A 186 14.50 -6.31 -5.14
C HIS A 186 14.80 -4.95 -4.52
N LEU A 187 13.81 -4.30 -3.91
CA LEU A 187 13.99 -3.00 -3.26
C LEU A 187 14.81 -3.02 -1.97
N ASP A 188 15.01 -4.18 -1.33
CA ASP A 188 15.56 -4.31 0.03
C ASP A 188 14.91 -3.33 1.04
N PRO A 189 13.58 -3.38 1.20
CA PRO A 189 12.89 -2.54 2.17
C PRO A 189 13.12 -3.04 3.59
N GLU A 190 13.09 -2.15 4.57
CA GLU A 190 13.02 -2.54 5.99
C GLU A 190 11.63 -3.05 6.37
N ILE A 191 10.59 -2.57 5.67
CA ILE A 191 9.20 -2.95 5.87
C ILE A 191 8.59 -3.31 4.51
N LEU A 192 8.07 -4.53 4.39
CA LEU A 192 7.40 -5.00 3.21
C LEU A 192 5.91 -5.18 3.48
N VAL A 193 5.08 -4.51 2.69
CA VAL A 193 3.62 -4.60 2.76
C VAL A 193 3.11 -5.45 1.61
N VAL A 194 2.46 -6.57 1.94
CA VAL A 194 1.95 -7.55 0.98
C VAL A 194 0.44 -7.62 1.10
N ASP A 195 -0.28 -7.61 -0.02
CA ASP A 195 -1.73 -7.87 -0.09
C ASP A 195 -1.98 -9.18 -0.84
N GLU A 196 -3.23 -9.56 -0.98
CA GLU A 196 -3.72 -10.74 -1.72
C GLU A 196 -3.15 -10.90 -3.16
N VAL A 197 -2.41 -9.89 -3.65
CA VAL A 197 -1.81 -9.81 -4.99
C VAL A 197 -0.78 -10.93 -5.28
N LEU A 198 -0.36 -11.71 -4.27
CA LEU A 198 0.48 -12.91 -4.49
C LEU A 198 -0.20 -14.00 -5.34
N ALA A 199 -1.51 -13.89 -5.57
CA ALA A 199 -2.26 -14.77 -6.48
C ALA A 199 -2.09 -14.42 -7.97
N VAL A 200 -1.21 -13.47 -8.32
CA VAL A 200 -1.03 -12.97 -9.69
C VAL A 200 0.14 -13.66 -10.38
N GLY A 201 -0.06 -14.01 -11.64
CA GLY A 201 0.92 -14.74 -12.44
C GLY A 201 0.58 -16.23 -12.54
N ASP A 202 1.45 -16.99 -13.21
CA ASP A 202 1.35 -18.44 -13.27
C ASP A 202 1.87 -19.11 -11.99
N ALA A 203 1.58 -20.41 -11.82
CA ALA A 203 1.94 -21.15 -10.62
C ALA A 203 3.47 -21.22 -10.37
N GLU A 204 4.27 -21.11 -11.42
CA GLU A 204 5.73 -21.10 -11.32
C GLU A 204 6.21 -19.76 -10.75
N PHE A 205 5.69 -18.66 -11.28
CA PHE A 205 6.00 -17.32 -10.77
C PHE A 205 5.54 -17.13 -9.32
N GLN A 206 4.36 -17.65 -8.98
CA GLN A 206 3.86 -17.62 -7.59
C GLN A 206 4.83 -18.31 -6.62
N LYS A 207 5.39 -19.47 -6.99
CA LYS A 207 6.38 -20.14 -6.16
C LYS A 207 7.65 -19.32 -6.01
N LYS A 208 8.17 -18.72 -7.10
CA LYS A 208 9.31 -17.81 -7.06
C LYS A 208 9.03 -16.59 -6.16
N ALA A 209 7.84 -16.01 -6.28
CA ALA A 209 7.42 -14.86 -5.51
C ALA A 209 7.37 -15.18 -4.00
N ILE A 210 6.73 -16.29 -3.63
CA ILE A 210 6.65 -16.74 -2.23
C ILE A 210 8.05 -17.05 -1.69
N GLY A 211 8.91 -17.72 -2.46
CA GLY A 211 10.30 -17.99 -2.07
C GLY A 211 11.07 -16.71 -1.79
N LYS A 212 11.00 -15.73 -2.70
CA LYS A 212 11.66 -14.43 -2.52
C LYS A 212 11.13 -13.67 -1.31
N MET A 213 9.80 -13.73 -1.05
CA MET A 213 9.19 -13.15 0.14
C MET A 213 9.71 -13.79 1.42
N HIS A 214 9.83 -15.11 1.44
CA HIS A 214 10.39 -15.84 2.58
C HIS A 214 11.85 -15.46 2.84
N ASP A 215 12.65 -15.34 1.78
CA ASP A 215 14.05 -14.91 1.89
C ASP A 215 14.15 -13.46 2.40
N VAL A 216 13.26 -12.59 1.94
CA VAL A 216 13.17 -11.21 2.42
C VAL A 216 12.74 -11.15 3.88
N ALA A 217 11.76 -11.96 4.29
CA ALA A 217 11.27 -12.00 5.67
C ALA A 217 12.30 -12.59 6.63
N ASN A 218 13.06 -13.61 6.21
CA ASN A 218 14.10 -14.24 7.02
C ASN A 218 15.45 -13.52 6.93
N GLY A 219 15.63 -12.59 6.00
CA GLY A 219 16.83 -11.78 5.87
C GLY A 219 16.88 -10.72 6.98
N GLU A 220 18.03 -10.59 7.61
CA GLU A 220 18.47 -9.65 8.66
C GLU A 220 17.47 -8.54 9.07
N GLY A 221 16.52 -8.86 9.97
CA GLY A 221 15.70 -7.87 10.68
C GLY A 221 14.66 -7.12 9.85
N ARG A 222 14.22 -7.67 8.72
CA ARG A 222 13.15 -7.09 7.91
C ARG A 222 11.78 -7.44 8.47
N THR A 223 10.86 -6.48 8.38
CA THR A 223 9.46 -6.60 8.86
C THR A 223 8.54 -6.83 7.67
N VAL A 224 7.62 -7.82 7.75
CA VAL A 224 6.68 -8.19 6.69
C VAL A 224 5.25 -8.20 7.22
#